data_919310223587eadb292189ed28656681
#
_entry.id   919310223587eadb292189ed28656681
#
_cell.length_a   1.000
_cell.length_b   1.000
_cell.length_c   1.000
_cell.angle_alpha   90.00
_cell.angle_beta   90.00
_cell.angle_gamma   90.00
#
_symmetry.space_group_name_H-M   'P 1'
#
loop_
_entity.id
_entity.type
_entity.pdbx_description
1 polymer ?
#
loop_
_entity_poly.entity_id
_entity_poly.type
_entity_poly.pdbx_seq_one_letter_code
_entity_poly.pdbx_strand_id
1 'polypeptide(L)'
;MSWEDSRTSILLLASILLLILQRLAVSHLMMDMALHSFDDQYLGCREQMMEELERGDYFQKEIAASKNYLNLWKKAQEALLKSPVGLLREMHDSHATVLMAYTMNSSLHSQLNWATSTAGRSPEHYRHNFSYKYFHFYLTTAIQIMKQWQSSKDGVGKRHCYRVHRGVKDLYIEATVGSMVRFGRFTSTSRLWNEAQKFGNETLFTVTTCLGAAMQGFSYYTSEKEVLIPPYEIFLVKNFFRTQHGNRLHLHSVGNYSKYRCQLLEASRIKNSGSTASASVILFIVVGVLLCWARPMSSEEGLYESKK
;
A
#
# COMPACT_ATOMS: atom_id res chain seq x y z
N MET A 1 -51.00 12.12 29.74
CA MET A 1 -49.70 12.21 29.05
C MET A 1 -48.74 12.74 30.10
N SER A 2 -47.91 11.86 30.66
CA SER A 2 -47.07 12.21 31.80
C SER A 2 -45.88 13.08 31.37
N TRP A 3 -45.37 13.88 32.27
CA TRP A 3 -44.14 14.72 32.04
C TRP A 3 -42.92 13.90 31.62
N GLU A 4 -42.89 12.61 31.94
CA GLU A 4 -41.82 11.67 31.55
C GLU A 4 -41.91 11.28 30.07
N ASP A 5 -43.12 11.09 29.53
CA ASP A 5 -43.32 10.76 28.08
C ASP A 5 -42.87 11.92 27.18
N SER A 6 -43.02 13.16 27.63
CA SER A 6 -42.62 14.35 26.87
C SER A 6 -41.08 14.50 26.88
N ARG A 7 -40.41 14.20 27.98
CA ARG A 7 -38.91 14.25 28.08
C ARG A 7 -38.25 13.17 27.22
N THR A 8 -38.78 11.95 27.24
CA THR A 8 -38.24 10.85 26.41
C THR A 8 -38.39 11.14 24.93
N SER A 9 -39.54 11.71 24.50
CA SER A 9 -39.78 12.10 23.12
C SER A 9 -38.82 13.24 22.66
N ILE A 10 -38.56 14.23 23.50
CA ILE A 10 -37.62 15.32 23.19
C ILE A 10 -36.18 14.80 23.06
N LEU A 11 -35.73 13.91 23.96
CA LEU A 11 -34.42 13.29 23.88
C LEU A 11 -34.24 12.41 22.64
N LEU A 12 -35.27 11.68 22.25
CA LEU A 12 -35.28 10.87 21.01
C LEU A 12 -35.19 11.76 19.77
N LEU A 13 -35.97 12.84 19.71
CA LEU A 13 -35.90 13.81 18.61
C LEU A 13 -34.56 14.53 18.54
N ALA A 14 -33.98 14.89 19.66
CA ALA A 14 -32.64 15.48 19.72
C ALA A 14 -31.53 14.51 19.26
N SER A 15 -31.64 13.24 19.64
CA SER A 15 -30.68 12.21 19.19
C SER A 15 -30.83 11.91 17.70
N ILE A 16 -32.04 11.86 17.17
CA ILE A 16 -32.30 11.70 15.74
C ILE A 16 -31.77 12.90 14.95
N LEU A 17 -32.03 14.12 15.44
CA LEU A 17 -31.52 15.34 14.82
C LEU A 17 -29.97 15.38 14.84
N LEU A 18 -29.34 14.98 15.95
CA LEU A 18 -27.90 14.88 16.06
C LEU A 18 -27.31 13.84 15.08
N LEU A 19 -27.96 12.69 14.93
CA LEU A 19 -27.58 11.65 13.93
C LEU A 19 -27.76 12.15 12.50
N ILE A 20 -28.81 12.92 12.21
CA ILE A 20 -29.02 13.55 10.90
C ILE A 20 -27.95 14.63 10.64
N LEU A 21 -27.65 15.45 11.63
CA LEU A 21 -26.60 16.49 11.53
C LEU A 21 -25.19 15.88 11.36
N GLN A 22 -24.93 14.75 12.02
CA GLN A 22 -23.67 13.98 11.82
C GLN A 22 -23.58 13.36 10.42
N ARG A 23 -24.70 12.96 9.81
CA ARG A 23 -24.75 12.48 8.42
C ARG A 23 -24.64 13.60 7.38
N LEU A 24 -24.97 14.84 7.77
CA LEU A 24 -24.83 16.02 6.92
C LEU A 24 -23.46 16.69 7.04
N ALA A 25 -22.60 16.24 7.97
CA ALA A 25 -21.23 16.73 8.08
C ALA A 25 -20.43 16.25 6.86
N VAL A 26 -20.39 17.10 5.85
CA VAL A 26 -19.57 16.88 4.66
C VAL A 26 -18.10 16.89 5.09
N SER A 27 -17.40 15.79 4.82
CA SER A 27 -16.00 15.68 5.18
C SER A 27 -15.14 16.55 4.27
N HIS A 28 -14.31 17.38 4.87
CA HIS A 28 -13.27 18.16 4.19
C HIS A 28 -11.90 17.53 4.44
N LEU A 29 -11.09 17.40 3.40
CA LEU A 29 -9.75 16.84 3.46
C LEU A 29 -8.78 17.74 2.70
N MET A 30 -7.70 18.17 3.34
CA MET A 30 -6.59 18.84 2.68
C MET A 30 -5.60 17.79 2.15
N MET A 31 -5.25 17.83 0.86
CA MET A 31 -4.20 16.99 0.30
C MET A 31 -2.82 17.46 0.75
N ASP A 32 -1.96 16.49 1.01
CA ASP A 32 -0.55 16.68 1.35
C ASP A 32 0.34 15.63 0.65
N MET A 33 1.58 15.48 1.12
CA MET A 33 2.55 14.50 0.60
C MET A 33 2.31 13.07 1.08
N ALA A 34 1.26 12.80 1.84
CA ALA A 34 0.90 11.47 2.36
C ALA A 34 2.09 10.72 2.97
N LEU A 35 2.83 11.35 3.88
CA LEU A 35 4.09 10.83 4.45
C LEU A 35 3.92 9.55 5.29
N HIS A 36 2.69 9.22 5.66
CA HIS A 36 2.34 7.98 6.35
C HIS A 36 2.04 6.81 5.41
N SER A 37 2.03 7.07 4.10
CA SER A 37 1.83 6.04 3.10
C SER A 37 3.05 5.13 2.96
N PHE A 38 2.80 3.83 2.72
CA PHE A 38 3.83 2.90 2.30
C PHE A 38 4.04 3.04 0.78
N ASP A 39 5.23 3.43 0.40
CA ASP A 39 5.55 3.93 -0.94
C ASP A 39 6.76 3.22 -1.57
N ASP A 40 7.09 2.01 -1.11
CA ASP A 40 8.20 1.24 -1.65
C ASP A 40 7.99 0.93 -3.14
N GLN A 41 8.97 1.30 -3.95
CA GLN A 41 8.98 1.05 -5.39
C GLN A 41 9.72 -0.25 -5.75
N TYR A 42 10.36 -0.91 -4.80
CA TYR A 42 11.14 -2.15 -4.96
C TYR A 42 12.27 -2.06 -5.99
N LEU A 43 12.84 -0.85 -6.15
CA LEU A 43 13.92 -0.60 -7.09
C LEU A 43 15.20 -1.30 -6.68
N GLY A 44 15.70 -2.17 -7.56
CA GLY A 44 16.94 -2.92 -7.35
C GLY A 44 16.82 -4.17 -6.48
N CYS A 45 15.58 -4.55 -6.07
CA CYS A 45 15.38 -5.76 -5.27
C CYS A 45 14.14 -6.59 -5.70
N ARG A 46 13.62 -6.37 -6.90
CA ARG A 46 12.38 -7.02 -7.36
C ARG A 46 12.48 -8.54 -7.27
N GLU A 47 13.57 -9.13 -7.73
CA GLU A 47 13.78 -10.58 -7.72
C GLU A 47 13.85 -11.13 -6.29
N GLN A 48 14.65 -10.51 -5.43
CA GLN A 48 14.77 -10.93 -4.02
C GLN A 48 13.44 -10.78 -3.27
N MET A 49 12.66 -9.76 -3.60
CA MET A 49 11.31 -9.58 -3.04
C MET A 49 10.35 -10.68 -3.49
N MET A 50 10.40 -11.08 -4.77
CA MET A 50 9.60 -12.19 -5.29
C MET A 50 9.96 -13.49 -4.56
N GLU A 51 11.24 -13.83 -4.47
CA GLU A 51 11.73 -15.01 -3.75
C GLU A 51 11.27 -15.03 -2.28
N GLU A 52 11.36 -13.87 -1.59
CA GLU A 52 10.92 -13.76 -0.18
C GLU A 52 9.41 -13.97 -0.06
N LEU A 53 8.61 -13.39 -0.96
CA LEU A 53 7.15 -13.51 -0.94
C LEU A 53 6.66 -14.90 -1.32
N GLU A 54 7.35 -15.59 -2.22
CA GLU A 54 7.03 -16.96 -2.65
C GLU A 54 7.46 -18.01 -1.61
N ARG A 55 8.62 -17.82 -0.96
CA ARG A 55 9.12 -18.68 0.11
C ARG A 55 8.31 -18.54 1.39
N GLY A 56 7.80 -17.34 1.68
CA GLY A 56 6.97 -17.06 2.84
C GLY A 56 5.50 -17.40 2.61
N ASP A 57 4.72 -17.38 3.68
CA ASP A 57 3.28 -17.64 3.66
C ASP A 57 2.43 -16.36 3.46
N TYR A 58 3.03 -15.34 2.82
CA TYR A 58 2.40 -14.02 2.66
C TYR A 58 1.09 -14.11 1.87
N PHE A 59 1.11 -14.78 0.72
CA PHE A 59 -0.08 -14.97 -0.11
C PHE A 59 -1.18 -15.69 0.66
N GLN A 60 -0.85 -16.80 1.32
CA GLN A 60 -1.81 -17.62 2.07
C GLN A 60 -2.47 -16.82 3.19
N LYS A 61 -1.68 -16.03 3.93
CA LYS A 61 -2.19 -15.15 5.00
C LYS A 61 -3.10 -14.05 4.45
N GLU A 62 -2.72 -13.41 3.36
CA GLU A 62 -3.48 -12.34 2.76
C GLU A 62 -4.80 -12.83 2.16
N ILE A 63 -4.80 -13.99 1.50
CA ILE A 63 -6.03 -14.64 0.99
C ILE A 63 -6.94 -15.11 2.13
N ALA A 64 -6.38 -15.59 3.23
CA ALA A 64 -7.15 -16.05 4.38
C ALA A 64 -7.75 -14.89 5.21
N ALA A 65 -7.25 -13.67 5.06
CA ALA A 65 -7.75 -12.48 5.79
C ALA A 65 -9.23 -12.17 5.52
N SER A 66 -9.78 -12.65 4.40
CA SER A 66 -11.21 -12.55 4.10
C SER A 66 -11.70 -13.79 3.36
N LYS A 67 -12.85 -14.32 3.81
CA LYS A 67 -13.51 -15.48 3.14
C LYS A 67 -13.77 -15.24 1.64
N ASN A 68 -13.89 -13.98 1.24
CA ASN A 68 -14.15 -13.61 -0.15
C ASN A 68 -12.91 -13.49 -1.02
N TYR A 69 -11.71 -13.38 -0.45
CA TYR A 69 -10.48 -13.12 -1.23
C TYR A 69 -10.07 -14.31 -2.08
N LEU A 70 -10.22 -15.53 -1.59
CA LEU A 70 -9.93 -16.72 -2.40
C LEU A 70 -10.87 -16.83 -3.62
N ASN A 71 -12.16 -16.53 -3.42
CA ASN A 71 -13.13 -16.51 -4.52
C ASN A 71 -12.84 -15.38 -5.51
N LEU A 72 -12.45 -14.22 -5.02
CA LEU A 72 -12.03 -13.08 -5.85
C LEU A 72 -10.80 -13.43 -6.69
N TRP A 73 -9.80 -14.07 -6.08
CA TRP A 73 -8.59 -14.53 -6.76
C TRP A 73 -8.90 -15.50 -7.90
N LYS A 74 -9.72 -16.53 -7.64
CA LYS A 74 -10.16 -17.51 -8.66
C LYS A 74 -10.91 -16.82 -9.80
N LYS A 75 -11.85 -15.92 -9.50
CA LYS A 75 -12.57 -15.14 -10.51
C LYS A 75 -11.64 -14.26 -11.34
N ALA A 76 -10.62 -13.68 -10.73
CA ALA A 76 -9.62 -12.89 -11.45
C ALA A 76 -8.83 -13.76 -12.43
N GLN A 77 -8.39 -14.96 -12.02
CA GLN A 77 -7.72 -15.91 -12.90
C GLN A 77 -8.62 -16.36 -14.06
N GLU A 78 -9.88 -16.68 -13.78
CA GLU A 78 -10.86 -17.05 -14.82
C GLU A 78 -11.12 -15.91 -15.82
N ALA A 79 -11.15 -14.66 -15.34
CA ALA A 79 -11.30 -13.49 -16.20
C ALA A 79 -10.08 -13.27 -17.10
N LEU A 80 -8.88 -13.50 -16.58
CA LEU A 80 -7.63 -13.43 -17.36
C LEU A 80 -7.56 -14.47 -18.48
N LEU A 81 -8.05 -15.68 -18.27
CA LEU A 81 -8.12 -16.71 -19.31
C LEU A 81 -8.99 -16.29 -20.51
N LYS A 82 -9.94 -15.39 -20.28
CA LYS A 82 -10.83 -14.83 -21.32
C LYS A 82 -10.27 -13.52 -21.93
N SER A 83 -9.20 -12.98 -21.36
CA SER A 83 -8.61 -11.74 -21.85
C SER A 83 -7.90 -11.99 -23.20
N PRO A 84 -8.06 -11.10 -24.19
CA PRO A 84 -7.34 -11.20 -25.47
C PRO A 84 -5.86 -10.80 -25.34
N VAL A 85 -5.44 -10.31 -24.17
CA VAL A 85 -4.07 -9.85 -23.93
C VAL A 85 -3.32 -10.91 -23.13
N GLY A 86 -2.22 -11.40 -23.71
CA GLY A 86 -1.29 -12.27 -23.00
C GLY A 86 -0.43 -11.51 -21.99
N LEU A 87 0.28 -12.26 -21.15
CA LEU A 87 1.23 -11.69 -20.19
C LEU A 87 2.33 -10.89 -20.92
N LEU A 88 2.70 -9.77 -20.36
CA LEU A 88 3.86 -9.01 -20.82
C LEU A 88 5.15 -9.75 -20.41
N ARG A 89 6.26 -9.52 -21.14
CA ARG A 89 7.52 -10.26 -21.00
C ARG A 89 8.02 -10.44 -19.57
N GLU A 90 7.85 -9.42 -18.70
CA GLU A 90 8.33 -9.43 -17.31
C GLU A 90 7.21 -9.67 -16.30
N MET A 91 6.00 -10.01 -16.77
CA MET A 91 4.87 -10.32 -15.91
C MET A 91 4.83 -11.81 -15.54
N HIS A 92 4.56 -12.07 -14.30
CA HIS A 92 4.13 -13.37 -13.78
C HIS A 92 2.60 -13.40 -13.64
N ASP A 93 2.02 -14.58 -13.51
CA ASP A 93 0.57 -14.75 -13.29
C ASP A 93 0.05 -13.96 -12.10
N SER A 94 0.85 -13.85 -11.04
CA SER A 94 0.54 -13.07 -9.84
C SER A 94 0.35 -11.58 -10.13
N HIS A 95 1.17 -10.99 -11.00
CA HIS A 95 1.01 -9.57 -11.41
C HIS A 95 -0.34 -9.35 -12.10
N ALA A 96 -0.65 -10.19 -13.08
CA ALA A 96 -1.90 -10.09 -13.84
C ALA A 96 -3.13 -10.36 -12.97
N THR A 97 -3.05 -11.38 -12.10
CA THR A 97 -4.15 -11.74 -11.20
C THR A 97 -4.41 -10.65 -10.16
N VAL A 98 -3.36 -10.05 -9.59
CA VAL A 98 -3.51 -8.92 -8.64
C VAL A 98 -4.13 -7.70 -9.31
N LEU A 99 -3.69 -7.34 -10.54
CA LEU A 99 -4.31 -6.26 -11.31
C LEU A 99 -5.80 -6.51 -11.55
N MET A 100 -6.14 -7.69 -12.06
CA MET A 100 -7.53 -8.07 -12.33
C MET A 100 -8.39 -8.06 -11.05
N ALA A 101 -7.89 -8.65 -9.95
CA ALA A 101 -8.59 -8.68 -8.66
C ALA A 101 -8.78 -7.28 -8.07
N TYR A 102 -7.80 -6.39 -8.21
CA TYR A 102 -7.87 -5.01 -7.74
C TYR A 102 -8.97 -4.21 -8.45
N THR A 103 -9.17 -4.42 -9.75
CA THR A 103 -10.17 -3.70 -10.55
C THR A 103 -11.60 -4.23 -10.38
N MET A 104 -11.78 -5.41 -9.78
CA MET A 104 -13.11 -5.98 -9.50
C MET A 104 -13.81 -5.22 -8.37
N ASN A 105 -15.15 -5.16 -8.43
CA ASN A 105 -15.96 -4.62 -7.34
C ASN A 105 -15.90 -5.54 -6.11
N SER A 106 -15.02 -5.22 -5.19
CA SER A 106 -14.79 -5.96 -3.95
C SER A 106 -14.24 -5.04 -2.86
N SER A 107 -14.15 -5.55 -1.62
CA SER A 107 -13.51 -4.81 -0.52
C SER A 107 -11.97 -4.77 -0.61
N LEU A 108 -11.34 -5.56 -1.48
CA LEU A 108 -9.90 -5.67 -1.58
C LEU A 108 -9.25 -4.31 -1.86
N HIS A 109 -9.71 -3.61 -2.90
CA HIS A 109 -9.11 -2.32 -3.30
C HIS A 109 -9.20 -1.26 -2.20
N SER A 110 -10.33 -1.20 -1.48
CA SER A 110 -10.52 -0.22 -0.40
C SER A 110 -9.67 -0.57 0.84
N GLN A 111 -9.59 -1.84 1.22
CA GLN A 111 -8.80 -2.30 2.36
C GLN A 111 -7.29 -2.21 2.09
N LEU A 112 -6.82 -2.63 0.91
CA LEU A 112 -5.44 -2.45 0.48
C LEU A 112 -5.03 -0.97 0.49
N ASN A 113 -5.88 -0.09 -0.05
CA ASN A 113 -5.61 1.34 -0.12
C ASN A 113 -5.59 2.00 1.26
N TRP A 114 -6.50 1.61 2.15
CA TRP A 114 -6.48 2.05 3.53
C TRP A 114 -5.19 1.62 4.24
N ALA A 115 -4.85 0.34 4.15
CA ALA A 115 -3.63 -0.20 4.75
C ALA A 115 -2.38 0.49 4.19
N THR A 116 -2.29 0.67 2.86
CA THR A 116 -1.18 1.37 2.19
C THR A 116 -1.03 2.80 2.72
N SER A 117 -2.13 3.54 2.89
CA SER A 117 -2.09 4.95 3.33
C SER A 117 -1.56 5.15 4.75
N THR A 118 -1.45 4.09 5.55
CA THR A 118 -1.03 4.15 6.97
C THR A 118 0.22 3.33 7.27
N ALA A 119 0.59 2.37 6.42
CA ALA A 119 1.67 1.42 6.68
C ALA A 119 3.06 2.05 6.73
N GLY A 120 3.24 3.22 6.11
CA GLY A 120 4.50 3.96 6.08
C GLY A 120 4.76 4.85 7.30
N ARG A 121 4.00 4.73 8.40
CA ARG A 121 4.24 5.48 9.63
C ARG A 121 5.61 5.17 10.23
N SER A 122 5.94 3.89 10.33
CA SER A 122 7.27 3.42 10.76
C SER A 122 7.59 2.04 10.17
N PRO A 123 8.86 1.61 10.16
CA PRO A 123 9.27 0.24 9.80
C PRO A 123 8.56 -0.83 10.66
N GLU A 124 8.38 -0.59 11.95
CA GLU A 124 7.67 -1.47 12.88
C GLU A 124 6.21 -1.59 12.50
N HIS A 125 5.55 -0.46 12.19
CA HIS A 125 4.16 -0.46 11.76
C HIS A 125 3.98 -1.26 10.46
N TYR A 126 4.85 -1.06 9.47
CA TYR A 126 4.86 -1.87 8.25
C TYR A 126 5.03 -3.36 8.57
N ARG A 127 5.98 -3.70 9.45
CA ARG A 127 6.31 -5.10 9.78
C ARG A 127 5.14 -5.83 10.40
N HIS A 128 4.47 -5.21 11.38
CA HIS A 128 3.48 -5.87 12.24
C HIS A 128 2.03 -5.62 11.84
N ASN A 129 1.72 -4.48 11.21
CA ASN A 129 0.34 -4.04 10.95
C ASN A 129 -0.03 -4.02 9.46
N PHE A 130 0.93 -4.14 8.55
CA PHE A 130 0.63 -4.16 7.11
C PHE A 130 0.44 -5.60 6.60
N SER A 131 -0.81 -5.98 6.37
CA SER A 131 -1.21 -7.34 5.98
C SER A 131 -1.38 -7.54 4.48
N TYR A 132 -0.83 -6.63 3.65
CA TYR A 132 -0.98 -6.68 2.19
C TYR A 132 0.37 -6.60 1.47
N LYS A 133 1.39 -7.28 1.98
CA LYS A 133 2.76 -7.23 1.44
C LYS A 133 2.85 -7.83 0.05
N TYR A 134 2.18 -8.97 -0.16
CA TYR A 134 2.08 -9.66 -1.44
C TYR A 134 1.31 -8.83 -2.47
N PHE A 135 0.08 -8.40 -2.14
CA PHE A 135 -0.73 -7.59 -3.05
C PHE A 135 -0.06 -6.26 -3.40
N HIS A 136 0.52 -5.57 -2.43
CA HIS A 136 1.19 -4.28 -2.66
C HIS A 136 2.39 -4.42 -3.59
N PHE A 137 3.22 -5.45 -3.38
CA PHE A 137 4.38 -5.73 -4.22
C PHE A 137 3.96 -6.01 -5.66
N TYR A 138 3.09 -6.99 -5.87
CA TYR A 138 2.69 -7.40 -7.21
C TYR A 138 1.90 -6.31 -7.94
N LEU A 139 1.07 -5.52 -7.25
CA LEU A 139 0.37 -4.38 -7.85
C LEU A 139 1.34 -3.26 -8.25
N THR A 140 2.28 -2.91 -7.38
CA THR A 140 3.30 -1.89 -7.66
C THR A 140 4.14 -2.26 -8.88
N THR A 141 4.70 -3.46 -8.88
CA THR A 141 5.59 -3.93 -9.95
C THR A 141 4.85 -4.18 -11.25
N ALA A 142 3.58 -4.63 -11.20
CA ALA A 142 2.72 -4.74 -12.37
C ALA A 142 2.50 -3.38 -13.06
N ILE A 143 2.18 -2.32 -12.28
CA ILE A 143 2.03 -0.96 -12.82
C ILE A 143 3.33 -0.52 -13.50
N GLN A 144 4.49 -0.79 -12.90
CA GLN A 144 5.80 -0.42 -13.48
C GLN A 144 6.06 -1.16 -14.79
N ILE A 145 5.83 -2.47 -14.86
CA ILE A 145 5.99 -3.28 -16.07
C ILE A 145 5.07 -2.77 -17.19
N MET A 146 3.80 -2.56 -16.89
CA MET A 146 2.84 -2.03 -17.85
C MET A 146 3.25 -0.64 -18.35
N LYS A 147 3.68 0.23 -17.44
CA LYS A 147 4.13 1.57 -17.80
C LYS A 147 5.35 1.55 -18.71
N GLN A 148 6.33 0.73 -18.40
CA GLN A 148 7.52 0.55 -19.24
C GLN A 148 7.15 0.06 -20.63
N TRP A 149 6.29 -0.94 -20.72
CA TRP A 149 5.80 -1.47 -22.00
C TRP A 149 5.00 -0.43 -22.81
N GLN A 150 4.13 0.36 -22.15
CA GLN A 150 3.37 1.41 -22.81
C GLN A 150 4.28 2.53 -23.32
N SER A 151 5.29 2.91 -22.54
CA SER A 151 6.26 3.94 -22.92
C SER A 151 7.16 3.51 -24.08
N SER A 152 7.47 2.22 -24.20
CA SER A 152 8.31 1.72 -25.32
C SER A 152 7.64 1.82 -26.68
N LYS A 153 6.30 1.93 -26.72
CA LYS A 153 5.53 2.10 -27.97
C LYS A 153 5.56 3.52 -28.53
N ASP A 154 5.85 4.53 -27.71
CA ASP A 154 5.80 5.94 -28.12
C ASP A 154 7.12 6.47 -28.71
N GLY A 155 8.13 5.62 -28.81
CA GLY A 155 9.47 5.96 -29.30
C GLY A 155 10.41 6.48 -28.21
N VAL A 156 11.71 6.38 -28.49
CA VAL A 156 12.78 6.70 -27.55
C VAL A 156 12.73 8.17 -27.15
N GLY A 157 12.76 8.43 -25.82
CA GLY A 157 12.87 9.78 -25.27
C GLY A 157 11.56 10.53 -25.02
N LYS A 158 10.41 10.00 -25.41
CA LYS A 158 9.11 10.63 -25.10
C LYS A 158 8.58 10.14 -23.76
N ARG A 159 8.29 11.09 -22.88
CA ARG A 159 7.65 10.80 -21.59
C ARG A 159 6.16 10.51 -21.85
N HIS A 160 5.76 9.26 -21.72
CA HIS A 160 4.36 8.86 -21.88
C HIS A 160 3.56 9.26 -20.64
N CYS A 161 2.65 10.23 -20.76
CA CYS A 161 1.77 10.65 -19.67
C CYS A 161 0.32 10.54 -20.12
N TYR A 162 -0.56 10.24 -19.17
CA TYR A 162 -2.01 10.19 -19.42
C TYR A 162 -2.69 11.38 -18.78
N ARG A 163 -3.63 11.99 -19.51
CA ARG A 163 -4.62 12.89 -18.90
C ARG A 163 -5.84 12.06 -18.50
N VAL A 164 -6.15 12.07 -17.21
CA VAL A 164 -7.17 11.22 -16.59
C VAL A 164 -8.03 12.01 -15.62
N HIS A 165 -9.15 11.40 -15.21
CA HIS A 165 -10.14 12.02 -14.34
C HIS A 165 -10.51 11.07 -13.21
N ARG A 166 -10.85 11.62 -12.04
CA ARG A 166 -11.36 10.88 -10.89
C ARG A 166 -12.43 11.70 -10.18
N GLY A 167 -13.60 11.10 -9.98
CA GLY A 167 -14.65 11.61 -9.12
C GLY A 167 -14.55 11.02 -7.71
N VAL A 168 -14.94 11.80 -6.73
CA VAL A 168 -15.02 11.38 -5.32
C VAL A 168 -16.35 11.86 -4.77
N LYS A 169 -17.10 10.94 -4.16
CA LYS A 169 -18.40 11.18 -3.55
C LYS A 169 -18.25 11.45 -2.05
N ASP A 170 -19.12 12.30 -1.52
CA ASP A 170 -19.28 12.61 -0.09
C ASP A 170 -17.99 13.14 0.59
N LEU A 171 -17.03 13.66 -0.21
CA LEU A 171 -15.76 14.19 0.30
C LEU A 171 -15.30 15.39 -0.52
N TYR A 172 -15.15 16.55 0.14
CA TYR A 172 -14.56 17.76 -0.44
C TYR A 172 -13.06 17.76 -0.19
N ILE A 173 -12.29 17.46 -1.21
CA ILE A 173 -10.83 17.48 -1.16
C ILE A 173 -10.35 18.85 -1.63
N GLU A 174 -9.41 19.41 -0.89
CA GLU A 174 -8.80 20.71 -1.14
C GLU A 174 -7.29 20.55 -1.26
N ALA A 175 -6.64 21.50 -1.95
CA ALA A 175 -5.20 21.59 -2.02
C ALA A 175 -4.75 23.01 -2.29
N THR A 176 -3.56 23.37 -1.82
CA THR A 176 -2.96 24.68 -2.08
C THR A 176 -2.34 24.69 -3.48
N VAL A 177 -2.70 25.64 -4.32
CA VAL A 177 -2.08 25.83 -5.64
C VAL A 177 -0.58 26.08 -5.47
N GLY A 178 0.24 25.39 -6.29
CA GLY A 178 1.69 25.42 -6.20
C GLY A 178 2.29 24.43 -5.21
N SER A 179 1.49 23.78 -4.34
CA SER A 179 1.99 22.74 -3.45
C SER A 179 2.22 21.40 -4.18
N MET A 180 3.11 20.58 -3.62
CA MET A 180 3.28 19.19 -4.02
C MET A 180 2.41 18.29 -3.15
N VAL A 181 1.73 17.32 -3.80
CA VAL A 181 0.82 16.38 -3.15
C VAL A 181 1.00 14.97 -3.71
N ARG A 182 0.58 13.96 -2.94
CA ARG A 182 0.46 12.57 -3.40
C ARG A 182 -0.90 12.01 -2.99
N PHE A 183 -1.39 11.03 -3.75
CA PHE A 183 -2.56 10.25 -3.29
C PHE A 183 -2.21 9.32 -2.12
N GLY A 184 -0.97 8.84 -2.06
CA GLY A 184 -0.50 7.94 -1.01
C GLY A 184 -1.22 6.58 -0.97
N ARG A 185 -1.90 6.22 -2.08
CA ARG A 185 -2.61 4.96 -2.30
C ARG A 185 -2.69 4.68 -3.79
N PHE A 186 -2.93 3.44 -4.16
CA PHE A 186 -3.26 3.13 -5.55
C PHE A 186 -4.56 3.85 -5.91
N THR A 187 -4.53 4.57 -7.02
CA THR A 187 -5.63 5.47 -7.35
C THR A 187 -6.15 5.18 -8.76
N SER A 188 -7.34 4.57 -8.80
CA SER A 188 -8.07 4.34 -10.04
C SER A 188 -8.58 5.65 -10.61
N THR A 189 -8.35 5.84 -11.90
CA THR A 189 -8.78 7.00 -12.67
C THR A 189 -9.29 6.54 -14.03
N SER A 190 -10.05 7.38 -14.72
CA SER A 190 -10.52 7.10 -16.07
C SER A 190 -9.98 8.13 -17.07
N ARG A 191 -9.70 7.68 -18.28
CA ARG A 191 -9.45 8.59 -19.43
C ARG A 191 -10.72 9.29 -19.91
N LEU A 192 -11.90 8.82 -19.47
CA LEU A 192 -13.20 9.33 -19.82
C LEU A 192 -13.78 10.14 -18.67
N TRP A 193 -14.10 11.39 -18.92
CA TRP A 193 -14.68 12.30 -17.92
C TRP A 193 -16.01 11.79 -17.35
N ASN A 194 -16.91 11.32 -18.21
CA ASN A 194 -18.22 10.80 -17.81
C ASN A 194 -18.13 9.55 -16.94
N GLU A 195 -17.13 8.68 -17.16
CA GLU A 195 -16.90 7.54 -16.27
C GLU A 195 -16.44 7.99 -14.89
N ALA A 196 -15.52 8.96 -14.82
CA ALA A 196 -15.05 9.50 -13.56
C ALA A 196 -16.18 10.13 -12.72
N GLN A 197 -17.13 10.83 -13.35
CA GLN A 197 -18.26 11.48 -12.68
C GLN A 197 -19.22 10.48 -12.01
N LYS A 198 -19.31 9.25 -12.47
CA LYS A 198 -20.15 8.21 -11.85
C LYS A 198 -19.74 7.89 -10.41
N PHE A 199 -18.48 8.17 -10.04
CA PHE A 199 -17.92 7.95 -8.71
C PHE A 199 -18.08 9.13 -7.76
N GLY A 200 -18.68 10.24 -8.21
CA GLY A 200 -19.02 11.41 -7.39
C GLY A 200 -18.60 12.73 -8.04
N ASN A 201 -19.22 13.80 -7.56
CA ASN A 201 -19.01 15.16 -8.07
C ASN A 201 -18.54 16.15 -6.99
N GLU A 202 -18.54 15.76 -5.73
CA GLU A 202 -18.10 16.60 -4.61
C GLU A 202 -16.63 17.01 -4.76
N THR A 203 -15.81 16.09 -5.30
CA THR A 203 -14.47 16.44 -5.78
C THR A 203 -14.21 15.76 -7.11
N LEU A 204 -13.79 16.54 -8.11
CA LEU A 204 -13.36 16.05 -9.41
C LEU A 204 -11.92 16.45 -9.68
N PHE A 205 -11.11 15.45 -9.94
CA PHE A 205 -9.71 15.61 -10.34
C PHE A 205 -9.57 15.52 -11.86
N THR A 206 -8.74 16.40 -12.41
CA THR A 206 -8.10 16.24 -13.71
C THR A 206 -6.61 16.08 -13.46
N VAL A 207 -6.05 14.93 -13.81
CA VAL A 207 -4.67 14.56 -13.46
C VAL A 207 -3.89 14.27 -14.72
N THR A 208 -2.72 14.88 -14.87
CA THR A 208 -1.70 14.41 -15.81
C THR A 208 -0.74 13.51 -15.05
N THR A 209 -0.86 12.20 -15.24
CA THR A 209 -0.01 11.18 -14.60
C THR A 209 1.04 10.66 -15.57
N CYS A 210 2.28 10.55 -15.13
CA CYS A 210 3.41 10.04 -15.93
C CYS A 210 3.95 8.70 -15.41
N LEU A 211 3.51 8.25 -14.23
CA LEU A 211 3.86 6.95 -13.64
C LEU A 211 2.67 5.98 -13.61
N GLY A 212 1.46 6.48 -13.78
CA GLY A 212 0.27 5.64 -13.93
C GLY A 212 0.31 4.82 -15.21
N ALA A 213 -0.28 3.63 -15.19
CA ALA A 213 -0.40 2.72 -16.32
C ALA A 213 -1.86 2.49 -16.70
N ALA A 214 -2.14 2.42 -18.01
CA ALA A 214 -3.46 2.05 -18.53
C ALA A 214 -3.69 0.55 -18.31
N MET A 215 -4.82 0.19 -17.69
CA MET A 215 -5.16 -1.19 -17.29
C MET A 215 -5.69 -2.03 -18.46
N GLN A 216 -5.43 -1.65 -19.68
CA GLN A 216 -5.95 -2.30 -20.89
C GLN A 216 -5.59 -3.79 -20.94
N GLY A 217 -6.61 -4.65 -20.95
CA GLY A 217 -6.46 -6.12 -20.96
C GLY A 217 -6.32 -6.75 -19.57
N PHE A 218 -6.04 -5.96 -18.53
CA PHE A 218 -5.89 -6.40 -17.14
C PHE A 218 -6.91 -5.76 -16.20
N SER A 219 -7.90 -5.03 -16.72
CA SER A 219 -9.04 -4.51 -15.96
C SER A 219 -10.29 -5.35 -16.21
N TYR A 220 -11.04 -5.62 -15.14
CA TYR A 220 -12.33 -6.30 -15.22
C TYR A 220 -13.39 -5.47 -15.97
N TYR A 221 -13.36 -4.14 -15.80
CA TYR A 221 -14.27 -3.18 -16.46
C TYR A 221 -13.56 -2.45 -17.60
N THR A 222 -13.51 -3.08 -18.76
CA THR A 222 -12.77 -2.55 -19.92
C THR A 222 -13.33 -1.24 -20.48
N SER A 223 -14.61 -0.95 -20.26
CA SER A 223 -15.29 0.28 -20.68
C SER A 223 -14.80 1.53 -19.95
N GLU A 224 -14.29 1.39 -18.74
CA GLU A 224 -13.86 2.53 -17.90
C GLU A 224 -12.59 3.21 -18.41
N LYS A 225 -11.85 2.58 -19.34
CA LYS A 225 -10.54 3.09 -19.82
C LYS A 225 -9.63 3.49 -18.67
N GLU A 226 -9.57 2.62 -17.68
CA GLU A 226 -8.88 2.85 -16.40
C GLU A 226 -7.38 3.08 -16.58
N VAL A 227 -6.87 4.03 -15.81
CA VAL A 227 -5.44 4.23 -15.56
C VAL A 227 -5.22 4.18 -14.05
N LEU A 228 -4.34 3.30 -13.59
CA LEU A 228 -4.01 3.15 -12.19
C LEU A 228 -2.74 3.91 -11.84
N ILE A 229 -2.87 4.85 -10.89
CA ILE A 229 -1.78 5.70 -10.40
C ILE A 229 -1.16 5.05 -9.16
N PRO A 230 0.18 4.89 -9.09
CA PRO A 230 0.85 4.33 -7.93
C PRO A 230 0.94 5.32 -6.75
N PRO A 231 1.07 4.83 -5.49
CA PRO A 231 1.07 5.67 -4.29
C PRO A 231 2.23 6.67 -4.19
N TYR A 232 3.32 6.42 -4.89
CA TYR A 232 4.56 7.18 -4.81
C TYR A 232 4.68 8.33 -5.84
N GLU A 233 3.72 8.50 -6.76
CA GLU A 233 3.76 9.59 -7.75
C GLU A 233 3.45 10.93 -7.10
N ILE A 234 4.31 11.95 -7.36
CA ILE A 234 4.17 13.32 -6.87
C ILE A 234 3.49 14.18 -7.92
N PHE A 235 2.56 15.00 -7.48
CA PHE A 235 1.86 15.95 -8.32
C PHE A 235 2.02 17.39 -7.81
N LEU A 236 2.22 18.31 -8.74
CA LEU A 236 2.07 19.74 -8.49
C LEU A 236 0.60 20.12 -8.67
N VAL A 237 0.02 20.80 -7.68
CA VAL A 237 -1.32 21.37 -7.77
C VAL A 237 -1.28 22.59 -8.69
N LYS A 238 -1.78 22.42 -9.92
CA LYS A 238 -1.81 23.49 -10.92
C LYS A 238 -2.96 24.46 -10.70
N ASN A 239 -4.14 23.91 -10.39
CA ASN A 239 -5.34 24.72 -10.14
C ASN A 239 -6.22 24.05 -9.09
N PHE A 240 -6.93 24.88 -8.34
CA PHE A 240 -7.98 24.49 -7.41
C PHE A 240 -9.15 25.47 -7.53
N PHE A 241 -10.35 24.95 -7.71
CA PHE A 241 -11.58 25.73 -7.82
C PHE A 241 -12.65 25.14 -6.92
N ARG A 242 -13.29 26.00 -6.14
CA ARG A 242 -14.56 25.70 -5.46
C ARG A 242 -15.70 26.11 -6.37
N THR A 243 -16.62 25.22 -6.64
CA THR A 243 -17.81 25.48 -7.45
C THR A 243 -19.06 25.12 -6.67
N GLN A 244 -20.24 25.54 -7.15
CA GLN A 244 -21.53 25.14 -6.56
C GLN A 244 -21.75 23.61 -6.59
N HIS A 245 -21.06 22.90 -7.51
CA HIS A 245 -21.18 21.46 -7.69
C HIS A 245 -19.99 20.68 -7.11
N GLY A 246 -19.16 21.31 -6.26
CA GLY A 246 -18.02 20.68 -5.62
C GLY A 246 -16.66 21.26 -6.01
N ASN A 247 -15.60 20.62 -5.52
CA ASN A 247 -14.23 21.04 -5.74
C ASN A 247 -13.67 20.47 -7.06
N ARG A 248 -12.80 21.24 -7.71
CA ARG A 248 -12.11 20.86 -8.95
C ARG A 248 -10.62 21.05 -8.78
N LEU A 249 -9.85 19.98 -8.94
CA LEU A 249 -8.39 19.98 -8.80
C LEU A 249 -7.72 19.57 -10.10
N HIS A 250 -6.71 20.34 -10.50
CA HIS A 250 -5.83 20.00 -11.60
C HIS A 250 -4.44 19.67 -11.08
N LEU A 251 -4.02 18.43 -11.26
CA LEU A 251 -2.75 17.88 -10.79
C LEU A 251 -1.85 17.53 -11.98
N HIS A 252 -0.56 17.84 -11.86
CA HIS A 252 0.44 17.53 -12.88
C HIS A 252 1.60 16.75 -12.27
N SER A 253 1.93 15.59 -12.82
CA SER A 253 3.04 14.74 -12.38
C SER A 253 4.37 15.49 -12.49
N VAL A 254 5.13 15.48 -11.40
CA VAL A 254 6.47 16.11 -11.34
C VAL A 254 7.58 15.14 -10.96
N GLY A 255 7.23 13.92 -10.57
CA GLY A 255 8.21 12.89 -10.21
C GLY A 255 7.65 11.84 -9.28
N ASN A 256 8.52 11.24 -8.50
CA ASN A 256 8.18 10.26 -7.49
C ASN A 256 8.92 10.53 -6.18
N TYR A 257 8.41 9.96 -5.11
CA TYR A 257 9.04 9.95 -3.79
C TYR A 257 8.77 8.63 -3.11
N SER A 258 9.80 8.02 -2.55
CA SER A 258 9.69 6.85 -1.68
C SER A 258 10.52 7.05 -0.42
N LYS A 259 9.87 6.84 0.72
CA LYS A 259 10.51 6.77 2.03
C LYS A 259 11.14 5.39 2.26
N TYR A 260 10.54 4.36 1.67
CA TYR A 260 10.93 2.97 1.84
C TYR A 260 11.59 2.41 0.58
N ARG A 261 12.56 1.52 0.80
CA ARG A 261 13.25 0.81 -0.27
C ARG A 261 13.53 -0.62 0.18
N CYS A 262 12.83 -1.59 -0.42
CA CYS A 262 13.01 -3.01 -0.12
C CYS A 262 12.79 -3.36 1.37
N GLN A 263 11.82 -2.68 2.01
CA GLN A 263 11.60 -2.69 3.46
C GLN A 263 11.38 -4.09 4.05
N LEU A 264 10.76 -5.00 3.30
CA LEU A 264 10.56 -6.38 3.75
C LEU A 264 11.88 -7.12 3.92
N LEU A 265 12.83 -6.96 2.97
CA LEU A 265 14.13 -7.61 3.00
C LEU A 265 15.02 -7.05 4.11
N GLU A 266 14.98 -5.75 4.39
CA GLU A 266 15.68 -5.15 5.51
C GLU A 266 15.20 -5.74 6.85
N ALA A 267 13.88 -5.91 7.00
CA ALA A 267 13.30 -6.52 8.18
C ALA A 267 13.72 -7.99 8.37
N SER A 268 13.83 -8.76 7.29
CA SER A 268 14.28 -10.15 7.32
C SER A 268 15.77 -10.26 7.68
N ARG A 269 16.62 -9.37 7.17
CA ARG A 269 18.07 -9.32 7.52
C ARG A 269 18.28 -9.05 9.01
N ILE A 270 17.57 -8.09 9.61
CA ILE A 270 17.68 -7.78 11.04
C ILE A 270 17.28 -8.99 11.88
N LYS A 271 16.22 -9.71 11.50
CA LYS A 271 15.77 -10.93 12.21
C LYS A 271 16.82 -12.03 12.18
N ASN A 272 17.47 -12.26 11.03
CA ASN A 272 18.49 -13.28 10.85
C ASN A 272 19.79 -12.92 11.57
N SER A 273 20.23 -11.66 11.57
CA SER A 273 21.42 -11.21 12.30
C SER A 273 21.23 -11.27 13.82
N GLY A 274 20.05 -10.97 14.32
CA GLY A 274 19.71 -11.15 15.75
C GLY A 274 19.75 -12.61 16.21
N SER A 275 19.31 -13.54 15.34
CA SER A 275 19.33 -14.97 15.62
C SER A 275 20.78 -15.54 15.66
N THR A 276 21.64 -15.09 14.76
CA THR A 276 23.05 -15.52 14.73
C THR A 276 23.87 -14.96 15.90
N ALA A 277 23.59 -13.71 16.32
CA ALA A 277 24.22 -13.12 17.49
C ALA A 277 23.83 -13.84 18.79
N SER A 278 22.55 -14.20 18.95
CA SER A 278 22.08 -14.98 20.11
C SER A 278 22.71 -16.36 20.18
N ALA A 279 22.81 -17.07 19.04
CA ALA A 279 23.45 -18.38 18.98
C ALA A 279 24.93 -18.33 19.31
N SER A 280 25.66 -17.31 18.83
CA SER A 280 27.08 -17.10 19.12
C SER A 280 27.32 -16.78 20.61
N VAL A 281 26.48 -15.94 21.23
CA VAL A 281 26.60 -15.62 22.65
C VAL A 281 26.36 -16.86 23.52
N ILE A 282 25.35 -17.68 23.17
CA ILE A 282 25.08 -18.93 23.91
C ILE A 282 26.25 -19.90 23.77
N LEU A 283 26.86 -20.05 22.59
CA LEU A 283 28.02 -20.91 22.37
C LEU A 283 29.22 -20.46 23.21
N PHE A 284 29.50 -19.15 23.28
CA PHE A 284 30.59 -18.61 24.11
C PHE A 284 30.35 -18.84 25.61
N ILE A 285 29.12 -18.72 26.10
CA ILE A 285 28.76 -19.00 27.47
C ILE A 285 28.95 -20.47 27.81
N VAL A 286 28.50 -21.39 26.95
CA VAL A 286 28.63 -22.84 27.14
C VAL A 286 30.09 -23.28 27.13
N VAL A 287 30.88 -22.79 26.18
CA VAL A 287 32.33 -23.05 26.09
C VAL A 287 33.07 -22.47 27.29
N GLY A 288 32.74 -21.26 27.73
CA GLY A 288 33.32 -20.61 28.92
C GLY A 288 33.04 -21.38 30.21
N VAL A 289 31.84 -21.90 30.39
CA VAL A 289 31.46 -22.73 31.55
C VAL A 289 32.20 -24.08 31.53
N LEU A 290 32.30 -24.74 30.35
CA LEU A 290 33.04 -26.00 30.23
C LEU A 290 34.54 -25.84 30.51
N LEU A 291 35.16 -24.73 30.10
CA LEU A 291 36.57 -24.42 30.40
C LEU A 291 36.82 -24.09 31.87
N CYS A 292 35.86 -23.51 32.59
CA CYS A 292 35.94 -23.30 34.03
C CYS A 292 35.88 -24.60 34.83
N TRP A 293 35.17 -25.64 34.34
CA TRP A 293 35.09 -26.95 35.01
C TRP A 293 36.28 -27.87 34.71
N ALA A 294 37.05 -27.58 33.67
CA ALA A 294 38.21 -28.37 33.23
C ALA A 294 39.53 -27.97 33.86
N ARG A 295 39.57 -27.05 34.85
CA ARG A 295 40.82 -26.77 35.59
C ARG A 295 41.09 -27.87 36.59
N PRO A 296 42.24 -28.58 36.52
CA PRO A 296 42.65 -29.55 37.52
C PRO A 296 42.92 -28.83 38.82
N MET A 297 42.39 -29.33 39.95
CA MET A 297 42.81 -28.93 41.27
C MET A 297 44.24 -29.35 41.46
N SER A 298 45.19 -28.42 41.47
CA SER A 298 46.55 -28.65 41.93
C SER A 298 46.53 -28.75 43.44
N SER A 299 46.83 -29.94 43.96
CA SER A 299 47.13 -30.19 45.38
C SER A 299 48.44 -29.48 45.75
N GLU A 300 48.40 -28.45 46.54
CA GLU A 300 49.54 -27.99 47.31
C GLU A 300 49.66 -28.83 48.61
N GLU A 301 50.55 -29.81 48.56
CA GLU A 301 51.12 -30.40 49.78
C GLU A 301 52.19 -29.46 50.34
N GLY A 302 52.05 -29.14 51.60
CA GLY A 302 52.94 -28.29 52.34
C GLY A 302 54.27 -28.94 52.65
N LEU A 303 55.31 -28.13 52.64
CA LEU A 303 56.58 -28.42 53.28
C LEU A 303 56.84 -27.33 54.31
N TYR A 304 56.65 -27.67 55.56
CA TYR A 304 57.23 -27.00 56.73
C TYR A 304 58.72 -27.34 56.77
N GLU A 305 59.56 -26.39 56.70
CA GLU A 305 60.94 -26.54 57.22
C GLU A 305 61.34 -25.34 58.05
N SER A 306 61.60 -25.67 59.36
CA SER A 306 62.21 -24.87 60.37
C SER A 306 63.64 -24.54 60.06
N LYS A 307 64.09 -23.29 60.36
CA LYS A 307 65.38 -23.03 61.08
C LYS A 307 65.56 -21.55 61.42
N LYS A 308 65.74 -21.40 62.77
CA LYS A 308 66.55 -20.48 63.55
C LYS A 308 66.44 -19.00 63.31
#